data_0f6405decc5fbab4c30868b978b95af6
#
_entry.id   0f6405decc5fbab4c30868b978b95af6
#
_cell.length_a   1.000
_cell.length_b   1.000
_cell.length_c   1.000
_cell.angle_alpha   90.00
_cell.angle_beta   90.00
_cell.angle_gamma   90.00
#
_symmetry.space_group_name_H-M   'P 1'
#
loop_
_entity.id
_entity.type
_entity.pdbx_description
1 polymer ?
#
loop_
_entity_poly.entity_id
_entity_poly.type
_entity_poly.pdbx_seq_one_letter_code
_entity_poly.pdbx_strand_id
1 'polypeptide(L)'
;MRFIPALFAATAAVALIGAVPAVDTYSEADFARVAKLDAHVHANRDSGDFLTIARKDGFELLSINVDYPDFPPLAQQAAIAYKMHDADPRHFHFATTFSMDGFGTKGWTAAAQHAVDAGFARGAVAVKVWKNIGMIAKDSGGKRVFLDDPRFDPIMAHIQARGVPLIAHQGEPKNCWLPLDQMTTDNDRSYFSEHPEYYMFEHPEEPSYERLMAVRDRFVARHPKLAFDGAHMASLEWSVDELATFLDRHPNAVVDLAARMSQVQVQSNANHAKVRDFFIKYQDRLMYGTDLTDSPADPNARAQNPPTTGNFSKEADDAWRSDWRYLATPLSQPIAAIKTDAPGLALPRAVIDKIYYANARRFFKLKG
;
A
#
# COMPACT_ATOMS: atom_id res chain seq x y z
N MET A 1 8.27 -85.43 -29.36
CA MET A 1 7.73 -84.28 -28.63
C MET A 1 8.87 -83.25 -28.50
N ARG A 2 8.75 -82.10 -29.24
CA ARG A 2 9.71 -81.02 -29.16
C ARG A 2 9.07 -79.88 -28.40
N PHE A 3 9.69 -79.52 -27.28
CA PHE A 3 9.27 -78.33 -26.48
C PHE A 3 9.91 -77.09 -27.09
N ILE A 4 9.07 -76.08 -27.39
CA ILE A 4 9.48 -74.73 -27.83
C ILE A 4 9.41 -73.83 -26.56
N PRO A 5 10.47 -73.13 -26.13
CA PRO A 5 10.37 -72.16 -25.05
C PRO A 5 9.77 -70.84 -25.58
N ALA A 6 8.73 -70.32 -24.90
CA ALA A 6 8.18 -69.03 -25.14
C ALA A 6 9.06 -67.92 -24.50
N LEU A 7 9.54 -67.00 -25.39
CA LEU A 7 10.28 -65.81 -24.97
C LEU A 7 9.28 -64.71 -24.53
N PHE A 8 9.29 -64.39 -23.24
CA PHE A 8 8.58 -63.21 -22.72
C PHE A 8 9.47 -61.97 -22.92
N ALA A 9 9.04 -61.05 -23.83
CA ALA A 9 9.63 -59.74 -23.98
C ALA A 9 9.01 -58.80 -22.93
N ALA A 10 9.81 -58.39 -21.92
CA ALA A 10 9.40 -57.36 -20.96
C ALA A 10 9.63 -55.97 -21.60
N THR A 11 8.55 -55.29 -21.96
CA THR A 11 8.58 -53.87 -22.37
C THR A 11 8.71 -52.98 -21.13
N ALA A 12 9.87 -52.39 -20.92
CA ALA A 12 10.10 -51.36 -19.91
C ALA A 12 9.47 -50.05 -20.40
N ALA A 13 8.38 -49.60 -19.78
CA ALA A 13 7.82 -48.28 -19.98
C ALA A 13 8.71 -47.25 -19.26
N VAL A 14 9.49 -46.48 -20.01
CA VAL A 14 10.22 -45.31 -19.48
C VAL A 14 9.19 -44.18 -19.30
N ALA A 15 8.79 -43.93 -18.06
CA ALA A 15 8.02 -42.74 -17.72
C ALA A 15 8.92 -41.50 -17.90
N LEU A 16 8.67 -40.74 -18.95
CA LEU A 16 9.20 -39.37 -19.10
C LEU A 16 8.56 -38.51 -18.00
N ILE A 17 9.25 -38.38 -16.87
CA ILE A 17 8.95 -37.33 -15.89
C ILE A 17 9.36 -36.02 -16.57
N GLY A 18 8.40 -35.33 -17.20
CA GLY A 18 8.61 -33.99 -17.73
C GLY A 18 9.05 -33.09 -16.59
N ALA A 19 10.27 -32.55 -16.66
CA ALA A 19 10.74 -31.54 -15.73
C ALA A 19 9.76 -30.37 -15.77
N VAL A 20 9.11 -30.07 -14.66
CA VAL A 20 8.33 -28.83 -14.51
C VAL A 20 9.31 -27.70 -14.75
N PRO A 21 9.04 -26.77 -15.70
CA PRO A 21 9.95 -25.67 -15.94
C PRO A 21 10.17 -24.91 -14.63
N ALA A 22 11.42 -24.67 -14.26
CA ALA A 22 11.73 -23.85 -13.12
C ALA A 22 11.06 -22.48 -13.30
N VAL A 23 10.36 -22.02 -12.29
CA VAL A 23 9.75 -20.68 -12.31
C VAL A 23 10.89 -19.67 -12.45
N ASP A 24 10.83 -18.83 -13.48
CA ASP A 24 11.82 -17.76 -13.69
C ASP A 24 11.61 -16.67 -12.62
N THR A 25 12.39 -16.70 -11.55
CA THR A 25 12.32 -15.77 -10.43
C THR A 25 13.57 -14.88 -10.39
N TYR A 26 13.45 -13.75 -9.69
CA TYR A 26 14.60 -12.93 -9.37
C TYR A 26 15.39 -13.51 -8.18
N SER A 27 16.63 -13.04 -8.05
CA SER A 27 17.52 -13.27 -6.91
C SER A 27 17.72 -11.98 -6.11
N GLU A 28 18.36 -12.07 -4.96
CA GLU A 28 18.77 -10.88 -4.19
C GLU A 28 19.75 -9.98 -4.98
N ALA A 29 20.62 -10.59 -5.82
CA ALA A 29 21.57 -9.86 -6.64
C ALA A 29 20.92 -9.00 -7.74
N ASP A 30 19.66 -9.26 -8.07
CA ASP A 30 18.91 -8.48 -9.05
C ASP A 30 18.30 -7.19 -8.47
N PHE A 31 18.20 -7.09 -7.14
CA PHE A 31 17.50 -6.02 -6.42
C PHE A 31 17.83 -4.62 -6.93
N ALA A 32 19.10 -4.22 -6.91
CA ALA A 32 19.49 -2.86 -7.29
C ALA A 32 19.41 -2.59 -8.82
N ARG A 33 19.24 -3.62 -9.64
CA ARG A 33 19.24 -3.51 -11.11
C ARG A 33 17.85 -3.47 -11.72
N VAL A 34 16.86 -4.01 -11.01
CA VAL A 34 15.46 -4.00 -11.47
C VAL A 34 14.84 -2.66 -11.13
N ALA A 35 14.19 -2.03 -12.12
CA ALA A 35 13.47 -0.78 -11.89
C ALA A 35 12.29 -1.01 -10.96
N LYS A 36 12.12 -0.15 -9.97
CA LYS A 36 11.07 -0.24 -8.95
C LYS A 36 10.48 1.14 -8.68
N LEU A 37 9.25 1.17 -8.20
CA LEU A 37 8.56 2.36 -7.72
C LEU A 37 7.91 2.01 -6.39
N ASP A 38 8.26 2.75 -5.35
CA ASP A 38 7.53 2.74 -4.10
C ASP A 38 6.36 3.72 -4.20
N ALA A 39 5.16 3.16 -4.35
CA ALA A 39 3.96 3.94 -4.68
C ALA A 39 3.31 4.58 -3.45
N HIS A 40 3.91 4.42 -2.25
CA HIS A 40 3.35 4.97 -1.02
C HIS A 40 4.45 5.26 0.00
N VAL A 41 4.96 6.49 -0.02
CA VAL A 41 5.92 6.99 0.98
C VAL A 41 5.55 8.39 1.44
N HIS A 42 6.17 8.86 2.50
CA HIS A 42 6.00 10.22 3.04
C HIS A 42 7.35 10.92 3.19
N ALA A 43 7.73 11.70 2.20
CA ALA A 43 8.95 12.52 2.24
C ALA A 43 8.63 13.90 2.84
N ASN A 44 8.69 14.01 4.16
CA ASN A 44 8.40 15.24 4.91
C ASN A 44 9.67 16.00 5.32
N ARG A 45 10.85 15.58 4.83
CA ARG A 45 12.12 16.29 4.98
C ARG A 45 12.66 16.69 3.63
N ASP A 46 13.41 17.79 3.64
CA ASP A 46 14.12 18.32 2.50
C ASP A 46 15.63 17.98 2.57
N SER A 47 15.97 16.77 3.04
CA SER A 47 17.36 16.33 3.15
C SER A 47 17.94 15.80 1.85
N GLY A 48 17.11 15.30 0.95
CA GLY A 48 17.52 14.57 -0.25
C GLY A 48 18.01 13.13 0.02
N ASP A 49 18.09 12.71 1.27
CA ASP A 49 18.60 11.39 1.66
C ASP A 49 17.70 10.28 1.14
N PHE A 50 16.38 10.47 1.23
CA PHE A 50 15.41 9.49 0.72
C PHE A 50 15.57 9.24 -0.79
N LEU A 51 15.67 10.31 -1.57
CA LEU A 51 15.85 10.19 -3.01
C LEU A 51 17.22 9.60 -3.38
N THR A 52 18.24 9.87 -2.57
CA THR A 52 19.60 9.34 -2.77
C THR A 52 19.62 7.83 -2.58
N ILE A 53 19.03 7.31 -1.49
CA ILE A 53 18.95 5.85 -1.27
C ILE A 53 18.01 5.17 -2.27
N ALA A 54 16.89 5.80 -2.64
CA ALA A 54 15.98 5.28 -3.64
C ALA A 54 16.68 5.06 -4.99
N ARG A 55 17.42 6.05 -5.49
CA ARG A 55 18.19 5.94 -6.73
C ARG A 55 19.24 4.84 -6.67
N LYS A 56 19.97 4.74 -5.56
CA LYS A 56 20.96 3.67 -5.35
C LYS A 56 20.36 2.28 -5.51
N ASP A 57 19.15 2.10 -5.02
CA ASP A 57 18.45 0.82 -5.02
C ASP A 57 17.47 0.64 -6.19
N GLY A 58 17.46 1.55 -7.15
CA GLY A 58 16.66 1.46 -8.38
C GLY A 58 15.17 1.78 -8.18
N PHE A 59 14.84 2.64 -7.18
CA PHE A 59 13.48 3.08 -6.93
C PHE A 59 13.18 4.48 -7.47
N GLU A 60 11.98 4.63 -8.05
CA GLU A 60 11.25 5.88 -8.08
C GLU A 60 10.38 5.96 -6.80
N LEU A 61 10.04 7.16 -6.34
CA LEU A 61 9.21 7.40 -5.16
C LEU A 61 7.92 8.13 -5.54
N LEU A 62 6.79 7.71 -4.96
CA LEU A 62 5.56 8.50 -4.94
C LEU A 62 5.30 8.94 -3.50
N SER A 63 5.62 10.20 -3.20
CA SER A 63 5.39 10.80 -1.89
C SER A 63 3.96 11.31 -1.78
N ILE A 64 3.32 11.04 -0.66
CA ILE A 64 1.91 11.34 -0.44
C ILE A 64 1.77 12.41 0.64
N ASN A 65 1.18 13.57 0.31
CA ASN A 65 0.79 14.57 1.27
C ASN A 65 -0.51 14.15 1.98
N VAL A 66 -0.56 14.30 3.29
CA VAL A 66 -1.66 13.80 4.13
C VAL A 66 -2.12 14.85 5.14
N ASP A 67 -3.42 15.04 5.26
CA ASP A 67 -4.05 15.85 6.32
C ASP A 67 -4.02 15.08 7.65
N TYR A 68 -2.80 14.93 8.21
CA TYR A 68 -2.52 14.16 9.41
C TYR A 68 -1.90 15.07 10.48
N PRO A 69 -2.46 15.09 11.72
CA PRO A 69 -2.01 16.02 12.78
C PRO A 69 -0.54 15.88 13.17
N ASP A 70 0.04 14.68 13.06
CA ASP A 70 1.42 14.40 13.45
C ASP A 70 2.42 14.65 12.32
N PHE A 71 1.93 15.01 11.13
CA PHE A 71 2.78 15.42 10.01
C PHE A 71 2.94 16.94 9.98
N PRO A 72 3.98 17.46 9.29
CA PRO A 72 4.08 18.88 9.05
C PRO A 72 2.81 19.44 8.40
N PRO A 73 2.50 20.74 8.60
CA PRO A 73 1.35 21.38 7.96
C PRO A 73 1.32 21.12 6.45
N LEU A 74 0.13 20.98 5.85
CA LEU A 74 -0.02 20.66 4.42
C LEU A 74 0.76 21.59 3.49
N ALA A 75 0.84 22.89 3.82
CA ALA A 75 1.63 23.84 3.04
C ALA A 75 3.14 23.51 3.04
N GLN A 76 3.66 23.00 4.15
CA GLN A 76 5.06 22.58 4.26
C GLN A 76 5.30 21.28 3.51
N GLN A 77 4.41 20.28 3.68
CA GLN A 77 4.48 19.03 2.90
C GLN A 77 4.47 19.32 1.40
N ALA A 78 3.56 20.19 0.94
CA ALA A 78 3.48 20.62 -0.46
C ALA A 78 4.76 21.30 -0.95
N ALA A 79 5.33 22.20 -0.16
CA ALA A 79 6.57 22.91 -0.53
C ALA A 79 7.75 21.92 -0.69
N ILE A 80 7.87 20.93 0.21
CA ILE A 80 8.88 19.87 0.11
C ILE A 80 8.65 19.01 -1.13
N ALA A 81 7.42 18.54 -1.35
CA ALA A 81 7.08 17.72 -2.50
C ALA A 81 7.38 18.44 -3.83
N TYR A 82 7.03 19.74 -3.95
CA TYR A 82 7.33 20.55 -5.14
C TYR A 82 8.84 20.68 -5.38
N LYS A 83 9.59 20.97 -4.31
CA LYS A 83 11.05 21.13 -4.41
C LYS A 83 11.73 19.83 -4.85
N MET A 84 11.35 18.69 -4.26
CA MET A 84 11.92 17.39 -4.61
C MET A 84 11.53 16.97 -6.03
N HIS A 85 10.28 17.20 -6.43
CA HIS A 85 9.82 16.93 -7.79
C HIS A 85 10.53 17.81 -8.82
N ASP A 86 10.67 19.12 -8.58
CA ASP A 86 11.37 20.03 -9.47
C ASP A 86 12.85 19.65 -9.63
N ALA A 87 13.47 19.10 -8.58
CA ALA A 87 14.87 18.65 -8.60
C ALA A 87 15.06 17.34 -9.38
N ASP A 88 14.08 16.44 -9.34
CA ASP A 88 14.13 15.15 -10.03
C ASP A 88 12.74 14.61 -10.42
N PRO A 89 12.10 15.14 -11.45
CA PRO A 89 10.75 14.75 -11.84
C PRO A 89 10.66 13.31 -12.40
N ARG A 90 11.79 12.66 -12.65
CA ARG A 90 11.82 11.27 -13.15
C ARG A 90 11.76 10.26 -12.03
N HIS A 91 12.33 10.57 -10.87
CA HIS A 91 12.42 9.62 -9.76
C HIS A 91 11.58 10.03 -8.56
N PHE A 92 11.03 11.25 -8.54
CA PHE A 92 10.18 11.71 -7.47
C PHE A 92 8.85 12.22 -7.99
N HIS A 93 7.79 11.53 -7.62
CA HIS A 93 6.40 11.87 -7.90
C HIS A 93 5.69 12.20 -6.60
N PHE A 94 4.55 12.89 -6.67
CA PHE A 94 3.80 13.18 -5.45
C PHE A 94 2.28 13.19 -5.68
N ALA A 95 1.56 12.87 -4.60
CA ALA A 95 0.12 13.05 -4.49
C ALA A 95 -0.18 14.29 -3.62
N THR A 96 -1.13 15.10 -4.06
CA THR A 96 -1.66 16.22 -3.28
C THR A 96 -2.83 15.77 -2.39
N THR A 97 -3.32 16.68 -1.55
CA THR A 97 -4.50 16.46 -0.70
C THR A 97 -5.23 17.78 -0.46
N PHE A 98 -6.30 17.72 0.31
CA PHE A 98 -7.05 18.89 0.79
C PHE A 98 -7.35 18.73 2.28
N SER A 99 -7.52 19.87 3.00
CA SER A 99 -7.87 19.85 4.42
C SER A 99 -9.35 19.55 4.63
N MET A 100 -9.64 18.86 5.74
CA MET A 100 -11.00 18.67 6.25
C MET A 100 -11.48 19.86 7.11
N ASP A 101 -10.64 20.85 7.38
CA ASP A 101 -11.01 22.03 8.15
C ASP A 101 -12.15 22.78 7.48
N GLY A 102 -13.21 23.02 8.25
CA GLY A 102 -14.42 23.68 7.77
C GLY A 102 -15.31 22.82 6.85
N PHE A 103 -15.13 21.49 6.83
CA PHE A 103 -15.99 20.60 6.03
C PHE A 103 -17.49 20.87 6.25
N GLY A 104 -18.21 21.00 5.16
CA GLY A 104 -19.65 21.30 5.15
C GLY A 104 -20.01 22.78 5.33
N THR A 105 -19.04 23.68 5.51
CA THR A 105 -19.26 25.12 5.50
C THR A 105 -19.32 25.68 4.07
N LYS A 106 -19.93 26.89 3.94
CA LYS A 106 -19.92 27.59 2.64
C LYS A 106 -18.50 27.91 2.24
N GLY A 107 -18.07 27.44 1.08
CA GLY A 107 -16.75 27.69 0.54
C GLY A 107 -15.74 26.54 0.72
N TRP A 108 -16.00 25.54 1.60
CA TRP A 108 -15.09 24.43 1.79
C TRP A 108 -14.79 23.68 0.46
N THR A 109 -15.83 23.36 -0.32
CA THR A 109 -15.64 22.67 -1.61
C THR A 109 -14.72 23.46 -2.56
N ALA A 110 -14.91 24.78 -2.65
CA ALA A 110 -14.07 25.62 -3.50
C ALA A 110 -12.63 25.67 -2.99
N ALA A 111 -12.43 25.72 -1.68
CA ALA A 111 -11.09 25.67 -1.07
C ALA A 111 -10.39 24.30 -1.34
N ALA A 112 -11.12 23.20 -1.20
CA ALA A 112 -10.61 21.86 -1.49
C ALA A 112 -10.23 21.71 -2.99
N GLN A 113 -11.09 22.18 -3.90
CA GLN A 113 -10.80 22.18 -5.34
C GLN A 113 -9.58 23.05 -5.67
N HIS A 114 -9.46 24.24 -5.05
CA HIS A 114 -8.30 25.09 -5.23
C HIS A 114 -7.00 24.41 -4.75
N ALA A 115 -7.03 23.75 -3.61
CA ALA A 115 -5.87 23.04 -3.07
C ALA A 115 -5.39 21.93 -4.01
N VAL A 116 -6.31 21.09 -4.53
CA VAL A 116 -5.92 20.03 -5.47
C VAL A 116 -5.47 20.59 -6.82
N ASP A 117 -6.09 21.68 -7.32
CA ASP A 117 -5.66 22.34 -8.56
C ASP A 117 -4.26 22.96 -8.43
N ALA A 118 -3.92 23.51 -7.27
CA ALA A 118 -2.56 23.99 -6.99
C ALA A 118 -1.54 22.82 -7.06
N GLY A 119 -1.88 21.66 -6.49
CA GLY A 119 -1.07 20.47 -6.62
C GLY A 119 -0.91 20.00 -8.07
N PHE A 120 -2.01 19.95 -8.82
CA PHE A 120 -1.98 19.55 -10.25
C PHE A 120 -1.15 20.49 -11.10
N ALA A 121 -1.19 21.80 -10.84
CA ALA A 121 -0.37 22.79 -11.53
C ALA A 121 1.14 22.58 -11.28
N ARG A 122 1.50 21.89 -10.19
CA ARG A 122 2.87 21.55 -9.81
C ARG A 122 3.28 20.12 -10.14
N GLY A 123 2.41 19.34 -10.79
CA GLY A 123 2.73 18.01 -11.25
C GLY A 123 2.23 16.87 -10.35
N ALA A 124 1.33 17.14 -9.39
CA ALA A 124 0.71 16.08 -8.60
C ALA A 124 0.02 15.04 -9.51
N VAL A 125 0.27 13.76 -9.25
CA VAL A 125 -0.22 12.63 -10.05
C VAL A 125 -1.42 11.94 -9.46
N ALA A 126 -1.77 12.24 -8.21
CA ALA A 126 -2.91 11.69 -7.48
C ALA A 126 -3.41 12.66 -6.41
N VAL A 127 -4.60 12.37 -5.85
CA VAL A 127 -5.13 13.03 -4.66
C VAL A 127 -5.27 12.01 -3.56
N LYS A 128 -4.83 12.34 -2.34
CA LYS A 128 -4.98 11.50 -1.13
C LYS A 128 -6.17 11.94 -0.31
N VAL A 129 -6.91 10.97 0.19
CA VAL A 129 -7.79 11.10 1.37
C VAL A 129 -7.31 10.13 2.46
N TRP A 130 -7.41 10.56 3.71
CA TRP A 130 -6.86 9.81 4.84
C TRP A 130 -7.96 9.31 5.78
N LYS A 131 -7.61 8.40 6.67
CA LYS A 131 -8.53 7.76 7.63
C LYS A 131 -9.20 8.71 8.63
N ASN A 132 -8.72 9.98 8.74
CA ASN A 132 -9.48 11.00 9.48
C ASN A 132 -10.94 11.07 8.99
N ILE A 133 -11.16 10.91 7.68
CA ILE A 133 -12.51 10.75 7.11
C ILE A 133 -13.01 9.34 7.46
N GLY A 134 -13.97 9.28 8.35
CA GLY A 134 -14.55 8.04 8.89
C GLY A 134 -14.19 7.78 10.34
N MET A 135 -12.97 8.12 10.79
CA MET A 135 -12.50 7.81 12.15
C MET A 135 -12.42 9.03 13.08
N ILE A 136 -12.08 10.23 12.57
CA ILE A 136 -11.83 11.41 13.41
C ILE A 136 -12.73 12.57 13.01
N ALA A 137 -12.81 12.89 11.72
CA ALA A 137 -13.46 14.10 11.21
C ALA A 137 -14.94 14.17 11.58
N LYS A 138 -15.35 15.35 12.07
CA LYS A 138 -16.74 15.70 12.37
C LYS A 138 -17.10 16.97 11.61
N ASP A 139 -18.34 17.08 11.19
CA ASP A 139 -18.85 18.31 10.61
C ASP A 139 -19.16 19.35 11.69
N SER A 140 -19.57 20.54 11.28
CA SER A 140 -19.93 21.66 12.18
C SER A 140 -21.05 21.34 13.16
N GLY A 141 -21.85 20.30 12.91
CA GLY A 141 -22.87 19.78 13.81
C GLY A 141 -22.35 18.69 14.77
N GLY A 142 -21.04 18.36 14.73
CA GLY A 142 -20.43 17.31 15.54
C GLY A 142 -20.68 15.88 15.04
N LYS A 143 -21.29 15.72 13.87
CA LYS A 143 -21.56 14.42 13.28
C LYS A 143 -20.32 13.87 12.54
N ARG A 144 -20.02 12.58 12.76
CA ARG A 144 -18.94 11.87 12.05
C ARG A 144 -19.12 11.97 10.54
N VAL A 145 -18.06 12.34 9.84
CA VAL A 145 -18.01 12.43 8.38
C VAL A 145 -17.43 11.13 7.80
N PHE A 146 -18.13 10.57 6.82
CA PHE A 146 -17.68 9.36 6.10
C PHE A 146 -17.41 9.68 4.63
N LEU A 147 -16.56 8.90 3.97
CA LEU A 147 -16.17 9.16 2.58
C LEU A 147 -17.35 9.08 1.59
N ASP A 148 -18.38 8.31 1.90
CA ASP A 148 -19.60 8.22 1.11
C ASP A 148 -20.61 9.39 1.38
N ASP A 149 -20.21 10.41 2.14
CA ASP A 149 -21.04 11.61 2.33
C ASP A 149 -21.17 12.38 0.99
N PRO A 150 -22.39 12.71 0.53
CA PRO A 150 -22.60 13.36 -0.76
C PRO A 150 -21.95 14.76 -0.87
N ARG A 151 -21.58 15.36 0.25
CA ARG A 151 -20.84 16.64 0.25
C ARG A 151 -19.46 16.53 -0.37
N PHE A 152 -18.89 15.30 -0.50
CA PHE A 152 -17.67 15.05 -1.26
C PHE A 152 -17.88 14.93 -2.77
N ASP A 153 -19.10 14.70 -3.26
CA ASP A 153 -19.35 14.45 -4.70
C ASP A 153 -18.78 15.55 -5.61
N PRO A 154 -18.87 16.87 -5.29
CA PRO A 154 -18.30 17.90 -6.15
C PRO A 154 -16.77 17.84 -6.26
N ILE A 155 -16.04 17.55 -5.19
CA ILE A 155 -14.58 17.40 -5.25
C ILE A 155 -14.19 16.10 -5.94
N MET A 156 -14.91 15.00 -5.73
CA MET A 156 -14.67 13.73 -6.41
C MET A 156 -14.93 13.83 -7.91
N ALA A 157 -15.99 14.52 -8.32
CA ALA A 157 -16.27 14.81 -9.73
C ALA A 157 -15.16 15.68 -10.37
N HIS A 158 -14.63 16.65 -9.62
CA HIS A 158 -13.53 17.48 -10.07
C HIS A 158 -12.25 16.68 -10.30
N ILE A 159 -11.85 15.80 -9.35
CA ILE A 159 -10.70 14.89 -9.47
C ILE A 159 -10.88 13.95 -10.67
N GLN A 160 -12.07 13.34 -10.79
CA GLN A 160 -12.41 12.47 -11.92
C GLN A 160 -12.30 13.18 -13.27
N ALA A 161 -12.79 14.43 -13.37
CA ALA A 161 -12.74 15.22 -14.61
C ALA A 161 -11.30 15.52 -15.03
N ARG A 162 -10.35 15.63 -14.09
CA ARG A 162 -8.92 15.76 -14.36
C ARG A 162 -8.28 14.43 -14.78
N GLY A 163 -9.01 13.31 -14.66
CA GLY A 163 -8.52 11.97 -14.96
C GLY A 163 -7.37 11.52 -14.05
N VAL A 164 -7.34 12.06 -12.82
CA VAL A 164 -6.33 11.79 -11.80
C VAL A 164 -6.89 10.76 -10.81
N PRO A 165 -6.10 9.78 -10.34
CA PRO A 165 -6.57 8.80 -9.36
C PRO A 165 -6.75 9.38 -7.95
N LEU A 166 -7.60 8.72 -7.17
CA LEU A 166 -7.75 8.92 -5.74
C LEU A 166 -7.03 7.79 -4.99
N ILE A 167 -6.13 8.15 -4.07
CA ILE A 167 -5.53 7.25 -3.08
C ILE A 167 -6.34 7.39 -1.79
N ALA A 168 -6.95 6.32 -1.31
CA ALA A 168 -7.85 6.36 -0.17
C ALA A 168 -7.41 5.40 0.94
N HIS A 169 -6.98 5.96 2.07
CA HIS A 169 -6.78 5.22 3.31
C HIS A 169 -8.08 5.29 4.12
N GLN A 170 -8.83 4.21 4.17
CA GLN A 170 -10.12 4.13 4.84
C GLN A 170 -10.11 3.07 5.94
N GLY A 171 -10.12 3.53 7.19
CA GLY A 171 -10.02 2.68 8.38
C GLY A 171 -8.59 2.22 8.70
N GLU A 172 -8.43 1.65 9.85
CA GLU A 172 -7.20 1.02 10.33
C GLU A 172 -7.15 -0.47 9.92
N PRO A 173 -6.02 -1.19 10.11
CA PRO A 173 -6.01 -2.64 9.99
C PRO A 173 -7.02 -3.28 10.95
N LYS A 174 -7.57 -4.43 10.55
CA LYS A 174 -8.59 -5.12 11.36
C LYS A 174 -8.16 -5.40 12.80
N ASN A 175 -6.86 -5.57 13.02
CA ASN A 175 -6.29 -5.71 14.37
C ASN A 175 -6.69 -4.57 15.31
N CYS A 176 -6.93 -3.35 14.81
CA CYS A 176 -7.37 -2.20 15.59
C CYS A 176 -8.65 -2.44 16.41
N TRP A 177 -9.50 -3.38 16.01
CA TRP A 177 -10.74 -3.76 16.71
C TRP A 177 -10.62 -5.04 17.53
N LEU A 178 -9.41 -5.61 17.66
CA LEU A 178 -9.15 -6.81 18.44
C LEU A 178 -8.42 -6.49 19.75
N PRO A 179 -8.60 -7.31 20.81
CA PRO A 179 -7.73 -7.25 21.98
C PRO A 179 -6.25 -7.37 21.57
N LEU A 180 -5.33 -6.72 22.30
CA LEU A 180 -3.90 -6.74 21.97
C LEU A 180 -3.32 -8.15 21.84
N ASP A 181 -3.74 -9.08 22.68
CA ASP A 181 -3.28 -10.48 22.67
C ASP A 181 -3.81 -11.30 21.48
N GLN A 182 -4.84 -10.83 20.79
CA GLN A 182 -5.40 -11.44 19.58
C GLN A 182 -4.89 -10.81 18.29
N MET A 183 -4.14 -9.73 18.37
CA MET A 183 -3.55 -9.10 17.19
C MET A 183 -2.50 -10.01 16.56
N THR A 184 -2.51 -10.09 15.24
CA THR A 184 -1.69 -11.04 14.47
C THR A 184 -0.25 -10.60 14.27
N THR A 185 0.03 -9.29 14.41
CA THR A 185 1.37 -8.72 14.19
C THR A 185 1.80 -7.86 15.38
N ASP A 186 3.10 -7.89 15.70
CA ASP A 186 3.65 -7.05 16.78
C ASP A 186 3.66 -5.56 16.42
N ASN A 187 3.77 -5.22 15.13
CA ASN A 187 3.69 -3.83 14.69
C ASN A 187 2.37 -3.20 15.11
N ASP A 188 1.24 -3.86 14.81
CA ASP A 188 -0.08 -3.36 15.20
C ASP A 188 -0.24 -3.36 16.71
N ARG A 189 0.24 -4.41 17.40
CA ARG A 189 0.18 -4.51 18.85
C ARG A 189 0.94 -3.36 19.55
N SER A 190 2.16 -3.08 19.10
CA SER A 190 2.95 -1.96 19.63
C SER A 190 2.27 -0.63 19.33
N TYR A 191 1.90 -0.40 18.07
CA TYR A 191 1.25 0.84 17.65
C TYR A 191 0.01 1.14 18.46
N PHE A 192 -0.94 0.22 18.59
CA PHE A 192 -2.19 0.48 19.30
C PHE A 192 -2.03 0.52 20.81
N SER A 193 -1.03 -0.14 21.39
CA SER A 193 -0.71 0.01 22.82
C SER A 193 -0.12 1.37 23.17
N GLU A 194 0.58 2.01 22.21
CA GLU A 194 1.19 3.32 22.36
C GLU A 194 0.23 4.47 21.96
N HIS A 195 -0.86 4.14 21.22
CA HIS A 195 -1.80 5.10 20.65
C HIS A 195 -3.25 4.74 20.98
N PRO A 196 -3.64 4.77 22.27
CA PRO A 196 -4.98 4.38 22.70
C PRO A 196 -6.08 5.19 22.02
N GLU A 197 -5.81 6.44 21.59
CA GLU A 197 -6.76 7.30 20.87
C GLU A 197 -7.15 6.76 19.48
N TYR A 198 -6.32 5.90 18.90
CA TYR A 198 -6.59 5.22 17.61
C TYR A 198 -6.99 3.77 17.79
N TYR A 199 -6.97 3.25 19.03
CA TYR A 199 -7.25 1.85 19.32
C TYR A 199 -8.75 1.60 19.47
N MET A 200 -9.42 1.29 18.38
CA MET A 200 -10.89 1.20 18.30
C MET A 200 -11.51 0.10 19.17
N PHE A 201 -10.74 -0.90 19.57
CA PHE A 201 -11.22 -1.88 20.57
C PHE A 201 -11.62 -1.22 21.89
N GLU A 202 -10.95 -0.14 22.29
CA GLU A 202 -11.24 0.63 23.50
C GLU A 202 -12.31 1.72 23.28
N HIS A 203 -12.77 1.91 22.03
CA HIS A 203 -13.73 2.95 21.64
C HIS A 203 -14.98 2.34 20.98
N PRO A 204 -15.79 1.55 21.71
CA PRO A 204 -16.96 0.87 21.15
C PRO A 204 -18.05 1.83 20.64
N GLU A 205 -18.01 3.12 21.03
CA GLU A 205 -18.88 4.18 20.51
C GLU A 205 -18.50 4.66 19.11
N GLU A 206 -17.27 4.38 18.68
CA GLU A 206 -16.77 4.73 17.36
C GLU A 206 -17.19 3.71 16.29
N PRO A 207 -17.04 4.03 14.99
CA PRO A 207 -17.47 3.12 13.93
C PRO A 207 -16.78 1.77 13.98
N SER A 208 -17.53 0.69 13.78
CA SER A 208 -16.95 -0.64 13.62
C SER A 208 -16.14 -0.76 12.32
N TYR A 209 -15.25 -1.74 12.26
CA TYR A 209 -14.49 -2.08 11.07
C TYR A 209 -15.41 -2.33 9.86
N GLU A 210 -16.46 -3.14 10.04
CA GLU A 210 -17.40 -3.51 8.98
C GLU A 210 -18.15 -2.28 8.42
N ARG A 211 -18.47 -1.31 9.29
CA ARG A 211 -19.08 -0.05 8.85
C ARG A 211 -18.16 0.75 7.95
N LEU A 212 -16.87 0.86 8.32
CA LEU A 212 -15.90 1.59 7.49
C LEU A 212 -15.68 0.91 6.15
N MET A 213 -15.57 -0.42 6.14
CA MET A 213 -15.45 -1.19 4.89
C MET A 213 -16.69 -1.04 3.99
N ALA A 214 -17.89 -1.08 4.57
CA ALA A 214 -19.13 -0.84 3.83
C ALA A 214 -19.22 0.60 3.27
N VAL A 215 -18.73 1.61 3.99
CA VAL A 215 -18.62 3.00 3.50
C VAL A 215 -17.69 3.07 2.29
N ARG A 216 -16.49 2.47 2.37
CA ARG A 216 -15.54 2.39 1.27
C ARG A 216 -16.17 1.75 0.03
N ASP A 217 -16.80 0.59 0.20
CA ASP A 217 -17.40 -0.16 -0.91
C ASP A 217 -18.52 0.65 -1.59
N ARG A 218 -19.39 1.31 -0.81
CA ARG A 218 -20.42 2.20 -1.36
C ARG A 218 -19.83 3.39 -2.11
N PHE A 219 -18.77 3.99 -1.58
CA PHE A 219 -18.06 5.08 -2.25
C PHE A 219 -17.49 4.64 -3.61
N VAL A 220 -16.76 3.53 -3.64
CA VAL A 220 -16.15 3.01 -4.89
C VAL A 220 -17.22 2.65 -5.91
N ALA A 221 -18.30 2.00 -5.49
CA ALA A 221 -19.43 1.65 -6.35
C ALA A 221 -20.14 2.87 -6.92
N ARG A 222 -20.25 3.98 -6.15
CA ARG A 222 -20.87 5.24 -6.59
C ARG A 222 -20.01 6.02 -7.58
N HIS A 223 -18.68 5.79 -7.56
CA HIS A 223 -17.73 6.48 -8.43
C HIS A 223 -17.01 5.53 -9.40
N PRO A 224 -17.71 4.78 -10.28
CA PRO A 224 -17.11 3.71 -11.08
C PRO A 224 -16.11 4.20 -12.15
N LYS A 225 -16.08 5.50 -12.43
CA LYS A 225 -15.14 6.13 -13.38
C LYS A 225 -13.95 6.78 -12.69
N LEU A 226 -13.95 6.88 -11.37
CA LEU A 226 -12.81 7.37 -10.59
C LEU A 226 -11.82 6.22 -10.42
N ALA A 227 -10.60 6.39 -10.90
CA ALA A 227 -9.54 5.44 -10.62
C ALA A 227 -9.24 5.48 -9.11
N PHE A 228 -9.34 4.34 -8.44
CA PHE A 228 -9.28 4.24 -6.99
C PHE A 228 -8.11 3.34 -6.56
N ASP A 229 -7.24 3.87 -5.73
CA ASP A 229 -6.22 3.10 -5.03
C ASP A 229 -6.64 2.94 -3.56
N GLY A 230 -6.95 1.72 -3.18
CA GLY A 230 -7.21 1.35 -1.81
C GLY A 230 -5.90 1.19 -1.05
N ALA A 231 -5.43 2.27 -0.44
CA ALA A 231 -4.19 2.26 0.32
C ALA A 231 -4.19 1.17 1.40
N HIS A 232 -3.01 0.60 1.67
CA HIS A 232 -2.82 -0.44 2.70
C HIS A 232 -3.70 -1.68 2.47
N MET A 233 -3.70 -2.20 1.21
CA MET A 233 -4.55 -3.32 0.79
C MET A 233 -6.04 -3.04 1.01
N ALA A 234 -6.44 -1.77 0.88
CA ALA A 234 -7.80 -1.29 1.14
C ALA A 234 -8.32 -1.64 2.55
N SER A 235 -7.42 -1.76 3.55
CA SER A 235 -7.69 -2.24 4.92
C SER A 235 -8.33 -3.65 4.97
N LEU A 236 -8.03 -4.49 3.98
CA LEU A 236 -8.39 -5.92 3.91
C LEU A 236 -7.17 -6.84 4.07
N GLU A 237 -6.10 -6.31 4.66
CA GLU A 237 -4.80 -6.94 4.82
C GLU A 237 -4.83 -8.29 5.53
N TRP A 238 -5.87 -8.52 6.33
CA TRP A 238 -6.06 -9.73 7.13
C TRP A 238 -6.53 -10.95 6.32
N SER A 239 -7.03 -10.75 5.08
CA SER A 239 -7.54 -11.84 4.25
C SER A 239 -7.40 -11.55 2.75
N VAL A 240 -6.55 -12.34 2.08
CA VAL A 240 -6.44 -12.27 0.61
C VAL A 240 -7.74 -12.68 -0.10
N ASP A 241 -8.64 -13.45 0.54
CA ASP A 241 -9.95 -13.80 -0.03
C ASP A 241 -10.91 -12.60 -0.02
N GLU A 242 -10.93 -11.84 1.09
CA GLU A 242 -11.74 -10.61 1.18
C GLU A 242 -11.21 -9.55 0.22
N LEU A 243 -9.89 -9.42 0.11
CA LEU A 243 -9.29 -8.52 -0.86
C LEU A 243 -9.58 -8.93 -2.29
N ALA A 244 -9.55 -10.24 -2.60
CA ALA A 244 -9.96 -10.76 -3.91
C ALA A 244 -11.42 -10.40 -4.23
N THR A 245 -12.32 -10.59 -3.25
CA THR A 245 -13.74 -10.24 -3.38
C THR A 245 -13.93 -8.73 -3.65
N PHE A 246 -13.18 -7.88 -2.96
CA PHE A 246 -13.20 -6.43 -3.20
C PHE A 246 -12.72 -6.08 -4.61
N LEU A 247 -11.59 -6.62 -5.04
CA LEU A 247 -11.04 -6.38 -6.37
C LEU A 247 -11.96 -6.89 -7.50
N ASP A 248 -12.57 -8.06 -7.34
CA ASP A 248 -13.52 -8.61 -8.33
C ASP A 248 -14.79 -7.75 -8.44
N ARG A 249 -15.25 -7.17 -7.32
CA ARG A 249 -16.43 -6.30 -7.27
C ARG A 249 -16.18 -4.91 -7.85
N HIS A 250 -14.95 -4.38 -7.72
CA HIS A 250 -14.60 -3.00 -8.07
C HIS A 250 -13.52 -2.94 -9.15
N PRO A 251 -13.88 -3.06 -10.45
CA PRO A 251 -12.90 -3.12 -11.55
C PRO A 251 -12.07 -1.83 -11.72
N ASN A 252 -12.51 -0.70 -11.18
CA ASN A 252 -11.79 0.57 -11.17
C ASN A 252 -10.81 0.74 -10.00
N ALA A 253 -10.76 -0.24 -9.07
CA ALA A 253 -9.87 -0.19 -7.92
C ALA A 253 -8.57 -0.97 -8.16
N VAL A 254 -7.49 -0.48 -7.63
CA VAL A 254 -6.22 -1.16 -7.36
C VAL A 254 -5.93 -1.05 -5.86
N VAL A 255 -4.89 -1.70 -5.38
CA VAL A 255 -4.42 -1.52 -3.99
C VAL A 255 -2.91 -1.44 -3.95
N ASP A 256 -2.38 -0.66 -3.01
CA ASP A 256 -0.99 -0.73 -2.61
C ASP A 256 -0.77 -1.69 -1.42
N LEU A 257 0.46 -2.13 -1.23
CA LEU A 257 0.86 -3.08 -0.18
C LEU A 257 1.42 -2.38 1.07
N ALA A 258 1.37 -1.06 1.11
CA ALA A 258 2.04 -0.23 2.10
C ALA A 258 1.70 -0.64 3.54
N ALA A 259 2.73 -0.78 4.37
CA ALA A 259 2.65 -1.15 5.78
C ALA A 259 1.91 -2.48 6.09
N ARG A 260 1.68 -3.35 5.10
CA ARG A 260 0.86 -4.58 5.30
C ARG A 260 1.60 -5.87 4.97
N MET A 261 2.89 -5.81 4.72
CA MET A 261 3.67 -6.99 4.37
C MET A 261 3.67 -8.05 5.48
N SER A 262 3.70 -7.65 6.74
CA SER A 262 3.65 -8.59 7.87
C SER A 262 2.34 -9.38 7.94
N GLN A 263 1.20 -8.75 7.66
CA GLN A 263 -0.11 -9.43 7.61
C GLN A 263 -0.19 -10.42 6.43
N VAL A 264 0.43 -10.09 5.30
CA VAL A 264 0.57 -11.03 4.16
C VAL A 264 1.43 -12.23 4.55
N GLN A 265 2.53 -12.00 5.26
CA GLN A 265 3.43 -13.06 5.73
C GLN A 265 2.76 -13.99 6.75
N VAL A 266 1.92 -13.47 7.66
CA VAL A 266 1.08 -14.30 8.56
C VAL A 266 0.21 -15.25 7.75
N GLN A 267 -0.50 -14.75 6.74
CA GLN A 267 -1.37 -15.58 5.90
C GLN A 267 -0.56 -16.58 5.06
N SER A 268 0.62 -16.16 4.56
CA SER A 268 1.52 -17.02 3.81
C SER A 268 2.04 -18.18 4.66
N ASN A 269 2.36 -17.96 5.93
CA ASN A 269 2.75 -19.02 6.84
C ASN A 269 1.62 -20.01 7.11
N ALA A 270 0.37 -19.56 7.08
CA ALA A 270 -0.80 -20.43 7.21
C ALA A 270 -1.10 -21.19 5.90
N ASN A 271 -0.98 -20.55 4.76
CA ASN A 271 -1.20 -21.14 3.44
C ASN A 271 -0.44 -20.39 2.34
N HIS A 272 0.82 -20.81 2.15
CA HIS A 272 1.74 -20.18 1.19
C HIS A 272 1.21 -20.20 -0.25
N ALA A 273 0.70 -21.34 -0.71
CA ALA A 273 0.19 -21.49 -2.07
C ALA A 273 -0.96 -20.52 -2.35
N LYS A 274 -1.90 -20.39 -1.41
CA LYS A 274 -3.05 -19.48 -1.54
C LYS A 274 -2.61 -18.03 -1.70
N VAL A 275 -1.68 -17.56 -0.86
CA VAL A 275 -1.16 -16.19 -0.95
C VAL A 275 -0.42 -15.98 -2.26
N ARG A 276 0.45 -16.91 -2.65
CA ARG A 276 1.16 -16.85 -3.93
C ARG A 276 0.21 -16.79 -5.13
N ASP A 277 -0.81 -17.64 -5.16
CA ASP A 277 -1.81 -17.69 -6.24
C ASP A 277 -2.63 -16.39 -6.30
N PHE A 278 -2.96 -15.78 -5.15
CA PHE A 278 -3.58 -14.46 -5.08
C PHE A 278 -2.71 -13.39 -5.77
N PHE A 279 -1.43 -13.31 -5.44
CA PHE A 279 -0.52 -12.34 -6.05
C PHE A 279 -0.39 -12.53 -7.58
N ILE A 280 -0.35 -13.78 -8.04
CA ILE A 280 -0.30 -14.11 -9.47
C ILE A 280 -1.62 -13.74 -10.16
N LYS A 281 -2.77 -14.08 -9.56
CA LYS A 281 -4.09 -13.80 -10.13
C LYS A 281 -4.35 -12.30 -10.25
N TYR A 282 -4.02 -11.54 -9.21
CA TYR A 282 -4.30 -10.09 -9.16
C TYR A 282 -3.09 -9.22 -9.49
N GLN A 283 -2.07 -9.77 -10.13
CA GLN A 283 -0.80 -9.11 -10.45
C GLN A 283 -0.95 -7.75 -11.13
N ASP A 284 -2.01 -7.49 -11.87
CA ASP A 284 -2.29 -6.23 -12.58
C ASP A 284 -3.02 -5.18 -11.72
N ARG A 285 -3.34 -5.54 -10.47
CA ARG A 285 -4.14 -4.75 -9.54
C ARG A 285 -3.42 -4.42 -8.21
N LEU A 286 -2.19 -4.90 -8.05
CA LEU A 286 -1.35 -4.71 -6.88
C LEU A 286 -0.22 -3.75 -7.21
N MET A 287 0.08 -2.81 -6.32
CA MET A 287 1.22 -1.90 -6.42
C MET A 287 2.09 -2.02 -5.17
N TYR A 288 3.41 -2.06 -5.35
CA TYR A 288 4.32 -2.02 -4.24
C TYR A 288 4.32 -0.66 -3.56
N GLY A 289 4.30 -0.64 -2.24
CA GLY A 289 4.39 0.53 -1.38
C GLY A 289 4.83 0.11 0.01
N THR A 290 5.53 1.00 0.73
CA THR A 290 6.07 0.71 2.07
C THR A 290 5.42 1.48 3.20
N ASP A 291 4.93 2.68 2.96
CA ASP A 291 4.54 3.68 3.97
C ASP A 291 5.75 4.27 4.73
N LEU A 292 6.96 4.14 4.19
CA LEU A 292 8.16 4.73 4.78
C LEU A 292 7.99 6.24 4.93
N THR A 293 8.25 6.71 6.13
CA THR A 293 8.05 8.12 6.51
C THR A 293 9.37 8.77 6.92
N ASP A 294 9.90 9.67 6.08
CA ASP A 294 11.03 10.55 6.43
C ASP A 294 10.49 11.88 6.95
N SER A 295 10.24 11.95 8.25
CA SER A 295 9.72 13.16 8.92
C SER A 295 10.73 13.75 9.90
N PRO A 296 10.75 15.10 10.09
CA PRO A 296 11.47 15.71 11.19
C PRO A 296 10.97 15.13 12.51
N ALA A 297 11.86 14.99 13.49
CA ALA A 297 11.41 14.79 14.86
C ALA A 297 10.63 16.04 15.29
N ASP A 298 9.32 15.91 15.47
CA ASP A 298 8.55 16.97 16.08
C ASP A 298 8.74 16.88 17.61
N PRO A 299 9.34 17.88 18.26
CA PRO A 299 9.51 17.87 19.71
C PRO A 299 8.17 17.92 20.47
N ASN A 300 7.07 18.22 19.76
CA ASN A 300 5.73 18.26 20.32
C ASN A 300 4.86 17.08 19.82
N ALA A 301 5.35 16.28 18.86
CA ALA A 301 4.65 15.08 18.47
C ALA A 301 4.51 14.18 19.69
N ARG A 302 3.30 13.84 20.03
CA ARG A 302 3.03 12.70 20.92
C ARG A 302 3.67 11.52 20.20
N ALA A 303 4.53 10.77 20.88
CA ALA A 303 5.49 9.79 20.36
C ALA A 303 4.88 8.73 19.43
N GLN A 304 4.57 9.05 18.18
CA GLN A 304 3.66 8.25 17.37
C GLN A 304 4.18 7.81 16.03
N ASN A 305 5.09 8.55 15.48
CA ASN A 305 6.03 8.02 14.53
C ASN A 305 7.36 8.13 15.23
N PRO A 306 8.02 7.01 15.57
CA PRO A 306 9.34 7.13 16.13
C PRO A 306 10.09 8.06 15.18
N PRO A 307 10.70 9.13 15.69
CA PRO A 307 11.54 9.96 14.86
C PRO A 307 12.49 8.99 14.20
N THR A 308 12.62 9.09 12.90
CA THR A 308 13.55 8.27 12.12
C THR A 308 14.82 8.12 12.94
N THR A 309 15.03 6.95 13.53
CA THR A 309 16.07 6.75 14.52
C THR A 309 17.41 6.80 13.79
N GLY A 310 18.00 7.98 13.68
CA GLY A 310 19.40 8.20 13.32
C GLY A 310 19.88 7.78 11.94
N ASN A 311 19.22 6.84 11.22
CA ASN A 311 19.65 6.40 9.89
C ASN A 311 18.48 5.93 9.03
N PHE A 312 17.67 6.85 8.57
CA PHE A 312 16.53 6.59 7.69
C PHE A 312 16.94 5.85 6.41
N SER A 313 18.10 6.16 5.82
CA SER A 313 18.57 5.46 4.62
C SER A 313 18.79 3.97 4.85
N LYS A 314 19.24 3.59 6.06
CA LYS A 314 19.38 2.16 6.42
C LYS A 314 18.02 1.51 6.62
N GLU A 315 17.10 2.19 7.27
CA GLU A 315 15.74 1.70 7.48
C GLU A 315 15.04 1.43 6.14
N ALA A 316 15.16 2.36 5.19
CA ALA A 316 14.60 2.21 3.86
C ALA A 316 15.24 1.04 3.08
N ASP A 317 16.58 0.95 3.07
CA ASP A 317 17.30 -0.17 2.42
C ASP A 317 16.90 -1.52 3.02
N ASP A 318 16.82 -1.62 4.34
CA ASP A 318 16.43 -2.85 5.04
C ASP A 318 14.99 -3.26 4.70
N ALA A 319 14.04 -2.33 4.73
CA ALA A 319 12.64 -2.59 4.41
C ALA A 319 12.47 -3.06 2.95
N TRP A 320 13.04 -2.33 2.01
CA TRP A 320 12.96 -2.67 0.58
C TRP A 320 13.59 -4.02 0.26
N ARG A 321 14.74 -4.36 0.87
CA ARG A 321 15.40 -5.66 0.67
C ARG A 321 14.65 -6.81 1.31
N SER A 322 14.09 -6.59 2.49
CA SER A 322 13.24 -7.58 3.16
C SER A 322 12.02 -7.93 2.30
N ASP A 323 11.32 -6.93 1.79
CA ASP A 323 10.15 -7.13 0.95
C ASP A 323 10.50 -7.75 -0.41
N TRP A 324 11.61 -7.32 -1.02
CA TRP A 324 12.13 -7.96 -2.24
C TRP A 324 12.43 -9.44 -2.02
N ARG A 325 13.14 -9.77 -0.95
CA ARG A 325 13.47 -11.14 -0.61
C ARG A 325 12.21 -12.00 -0.47
N TYR A 326 11.20 -11.48 0.22
CA TYR A 326 9.95 -12.18 0.41
C TYR A 326 9.14 -12.35 -0.88
N LEU A 327 8.99 -11.31 -1.68
CA LEU A 327 8.13 -11.35 -2.88
C LEU A 327 8.83 -12.03 -4.06
N ALA A 328 10.12 -11.69 -4.30
CA ALA A 328 10.80 -12.01 -5.55
C ALA A 328 11.63 -13.29 -5.49
N THR A 329 11.97 -13.80 -4.30
CA THR A 329 12.86 -14.95 -4.14
C THR A 329 12.22 -16.11 -3.37
N PRO A 330 12.72 -17.34 -3.47
CA PRO A 330 12.27 -18.46 -2.65
C PRO A 330 12.88 -18.49 -1.24
N LEU A 331 13.72 -17.53 -0.89
CA LEU A 331 14.48 -17.55 0.35
C LEU A 331 13.60 -17.23 1.55
N SER A 332 13.71 -18.04 2.59
CA SER A 332 13.10 -17.74 3.89
C SER A 332 13.88 -16.66 4.64
N GLN A 333 13.19 -15.92 5.50
CA GLN A 333 13.81 -14.93 6.36
C GLN A 333 13.01 -14.76 7.66
N PRO A 334 13.71 -14.43 8.77
CA PRO A 334 13.04 -14.08 10.02
C PRO A 334 12.29 -12.76 9.87
N ILE A 335 11.05 -12.75 10.34
CA ILE A 335 10.19 -11.55 10.38
C ILE A 335 9.88 -11.20 11.83
N ALA A 336 10.48 -10.13 12.31
CA ALA A 336 10.32 -9.70 13.70
C ALA A 336 8.86 -9.44 14.06
N ALA A 337 8.10 -8.82 13.16
CA ALA A 337 6.70 -8.47 13.37
C ALA A 337 5.76 -9.67 13.63
N ILE A 338 6.16 -10.87 13.23
CA ILE A 338 5.37 -12.12 13.41
C ILE A 338 6.11 -13.18 14.23
N LYS A 339 7.33 -12.88 14.70
CA LYS A 339 8.19 -13.74 15.54
C LYS A 339 8.46 -15.13 14.95
N THR A 340 8.47 -15.24 13.65
CA THR A 340 8.75 -16.50 12.93
C THR A 340 9.30 -16.19 11.55
N ASP A 341 9.89 -17.20 10.92
CA ASP A 341 10.33 -17.08 9.54
C ASP A 341 9.14 -17.07 8.58
N ALA A 342 9.31 -16.34 7.48
CA ALA A 342 8.40 -16.40 6.34
C ALA A 342 9.16 -16.90 5.10
N PRO A 343 8.71 -18.00 4.47
CA PRO A 343 9.25 -18.44 3.20
C PRO A 343 8.87 -17.45 2.08
N GLY A 344 9.83 -17.19 1.18
CA GLY A 344 9.61 -16.29 0.07
C GLY A 344 8.55 -16.80 -0.90
N LEU A 345 7.75 -15.91 -1.48
CA LEU A 345 6.68 -16.26 -2.43
C LEU A 345 7.21 -16.70 -3.79
N ALA A 346 8.47 -16.40 -4.12
CA ALA A 346 9.07 -16.76 -5.41
C ALA A 346 8.16 -16.40 -6.59
N LEU A 347 7.65 -15.16 -6.62
CA LEU A 347 6.79 -14.71 -7.70
C LEU A 347 7.57 -14.67 -9.02
N PRO A 348 6.95 -15.02 -10.17
CA PRO A 348 7.58 -14.92 -11.47
C PRO A 348 8.08 -13.48 -11.74
N ARG A 349 9.19 -13.33 -12.47
CA ARG A 349 9.76 -12.01 -12.83
C ARG A 349 8.70 -11.07 -13.41
N ALA A 350 7.89 -11.56 -14.36
CA ALA A 350 6.85 -10.75 -14.97
C ALA A 350 5.78 -10.25 -13.97
N VAL A 351 5.54 -10.97 -12.88
CA VAL A 351 4.64 -10.55 -11.80
C VAL A 351 5.31 -9.47 -10.94
N ILE A 352 6.58 -9.68 -10.61
CA ILE A 352 7.38 -8.70 -9.86
C ILE A 352 7.50 -7.38 -10.62
N ASP A 353 7.81 -7.40 -11.93
CA ASP A 353 7.91 -6.20 -12.77
C ASP A 353 6.61 -5.39 -12.78
N LYS A 354 5.46 -6.07 -12.76
CA LYS A 354 4.16 -5.41 -12.66
C LYS A 354 3.94 -4.77 -11.30
N ILE A 355 4.11 -5.54 -10.22
CA ILE A 355 3.80 -5.10 -8.85
C ILE A 355 4.75 -3.98 -8.42
N TYR A 356 6.05 -4.14 -8.69
CA TYR A 356 7.05 -3.17 -8.28
C TYR A 356 7.15 -1.93 -9.18
N TYR A 357 6.65 -1.99 -10.42
CA TYR A 357 6.90 -0.89 -11.35
C TYR A 357 5.74 -0.58 -12.30
N ALA A 358 5.41 -1.51 -13.17
CA ALA A 358 4.56 -1.21 -14.33
C ALA A 358 3.14 -0.77 -13.94
N ASN A 359 2.58 -1.35 -12.87
CA ASN A 359 1.22 -1.03 -12.43
C ASN A 359 1.11 0.40 -11.91
N ALA A 360 2.03 0.83 -11.03
CA ALA A 360 2.02 2.18 -10.49
C ALA A 360 2.23 3.22 -11.61
N ARG A 361 3.20 3.00 -12.51
CA ARG A 361 3.42 3.91 -13.64
C ARG A 361 2.19 4.03 -14.53
N ARG A 362 1.52 2.91 -14.84
CA ARG A 362 0.28 2.91 -15.63
C ARG A 362 -0.86 3.61 -14.90
N PHE A 363 -1.06 3.28 -13.62
CA PHE A 363 -2.18 3.80 -12.82
C PHE A 363 -2.08 5.30 -12.61
N PHE A 364 -0.91 5.80 -12.21
CA PHE A 364 -0.64 7.22 -12.00
C PHE A 364 -0.27 7.97 -13.28
N LYS A 365 -0.25 7.29 -14.44
CA LYS A 365 0.06 7.87 -15.77
C LYS A 365 1.40 8.59 -15.79
N LEU A 366 2.42 8.00 -15.14
CA LEU A 366 3.74 8.58 -15.06
C LEU A 366 4.41 8.55 -16.44
N LYS A 367 4.90 9.71 -16.87
CA LYS A 367 5.62 9.82 -18.14
C LYS A 367 7.04 9.27 -18.00
N GLY A 368 7.54 8.63 -19.04
CA GLY A 368 8.90 8.08 -19.12
C GLY A 368 9.97 9.15 -19.20
#